data_1b4a03793050a172f464d47fd83e7197
#
_entry.id   1b4a03793050a172f464d47fd83e7197
#
_cell.length_a   1.000
_cell.length_b   1.000
_cell.length_c   1.000
_cell.angle_alpha   90.00
_cell.angle_beta   90.00
_cell.angle_gamma   90.00
#
_symmetry.space_group_name_H-M   'P 1'
#
loop_
_entity.id
_entity.type
_entity.pdbx_description
1 polymer ?
#
loop_
_entity_poly.entity_id
_entity_poly.type
_entity_poly.pdbx_seq_one_letter_code
_entity_poly.pdbx_strand_id
1 'polypeptide(L)'
;MSKAAQVKAPWLNSRDPGVPATLTYSELSMCGRVEEMVRRYPDYIAYEFMGKCTTYADMWKKINACAKSLKAIGIREGDKVTICMPNAPQTLCMFYAVNMVGAIANMVHPLSAESEIAFYLRDSGSVAAITLDQFYPKFESVRKAVDLPCLIVTSVADELKPLLKVGYKLTKGRKNPKIPAGRAGVLSWKEFLRRGEYVEIYQVRRKAEDPAAILYSGGTTGVTKGILLSNRNFNALAAQIIATNPFFRPGHKMLAIMPMFHGFGLGVSIHSMVANGGHCILIPRFTPQSYAELIKKHQPNLIAGVPSLFEALLRVKEIEGADLSCLLGVFSGGDSLSVELKKRFDAFLKEHGASITVREGYGTTECVTASCLTPIHKQKEGSIGIPFPDTYYKIVKPGTQEEVPYGEEGEICLTGPTMMLEYVNHPEETAQTKQTHADGLTWVHTGDLGMMDEEGFIYFRQRIKRMIVTNGYNVYPSQLENILDGHEYVHLSCVIGVKDPIKMQRVKAFVVLKPGYVPTEACKQELMDYCRKHIAKYAMPSDIEFREELPKTLVGKVAYRVLEEEENAKLDAKAAENAKIDAQRRQLEEERKAAVQERKAKKAAEAKEAKEAKEAAKEAAKEAETPKE
;
A
#
# COMPACT_ATOMS: atom_id res chain seq x y z
N MET A 1 -30.35 3.49 24.11
CA MET A 1 -28.90 3.25 24.05
C MET A 1 -28.56 2.73 22.67
N SER A 2 -27.55 3.30 21.99
CA SER A 2 -27.12 2.77 20.69
C SER A 2 -26.55 1.35 20.88
N LYS A 3 -26.71 0.47 19.88
CA LYS A 3 -26.14 -0.91 19.92
C LYS A 3 -24.63 -0.91 20.26
N ALA A 4 -23.91 0.14 19.87
CA ALA A 4 -22.48 0.31 20.18
C ALA A 4 -22.18 0.46 21.70
N ALA A 5 -23.15 0.87 22.52
CA ALA A 5 -22.97 0.97 23.98
C ALA A 5 -22.82 -0.39 24.69
N GLN A 6 -23.01 -1.50 23.99
CA GLN A 6 -22.85 -2.86 24.53
C GLN A 6 -21.46 -3.46 24.24
N VAL A 7 -20.64 -2.82 23.40
CA VAL A 7 -19.29 -3.30 23.08
C VAL A 7 -18.34 -2.95 24.24
N LYS A 8 -17.55 -3.92 24.68
CA LYS A 8 -16.47 -3.67 25.67
C LYS A 8 -15.45 -2.69 25.07
N ALA A 9 -15.15 -1.64 25.78
CA ALA A 9 -14.23 -0.57 25.35
C ALA A 9 -13.21 -0.23 26.44
N PRO A 10 -12.30 -1.16 26.79
CA PRO A 10 -11.33 -0.97 27.88
C PRO A 10 -10.40 0.22 27.64
N TRP A 11 -10.12 0.56 26.39
CA TRP A 11 -9.26 1.69 25.98
C TRP A 11 -9.78 3.07 26.41
N LEU A 12 -11.05 3.20 26.80
CA LEU A 12 -11.60 4.48 27.24
C LEU A 12 -10.85 5.07 28.45
N ASN A 13 -10.34 4.20 29.34
CA ASN A 13 -9.54 4.59 30.51
C ASN A 13 -8.06 4.91 30.14
N SER A 14 -7.64 4.60 28.94
CA SER A 14 -6.28 4.82 28.45
C SER A 14 -6.15 6.02 27.51
N ARG A 15 -7.25 6.75 27.27
CA ARG A 15 -7.26 7.96 26.45
C ARG A 15 -6.55 9.12 27.14
N ASP A 16 -5.99 10.00 26.31
CA ASP A 16 -5.46 11.27 26.80
C ASP A 16 -6.58 12.14 27.43
N PRO A 17 -6.27 12.94 28.45
CA PRO A 17 -7.23 13.86 29.05
C PRO A 17 -7.88 14.77 28.00
N GLY A 18 -9.19 14.89 28.05
CA GLY A 18 -9.97 15.73 27.13
C GLY A 18 -10.32 15.07 25.78
N VAL A 19 -9.83 13.88 25.48
CA VAL A 19 -10.27 13.11 24.30
C VAL A 19 -11.60 12.44 24.60
N PRO A 20 -12.71 12.83 23.93
CA PRO A 20 -14.04 12.30 24.25
C PRO A 20 -14.22 10.86 23.78
N ALA A 21 -15.17 10.14 24.38
CA ALA A 21 -15.54 8.81 23.94
C ALA A 21 -16.27 8.82 22.60
N THR A 22 -17.10 9.85 22.40
CA THR A 22 -17.95 10.04 21.22
C THR A 22 -17.83 11.45 20.69
N LEU A 23 -18.06 11.62 19.39
CA LEU A 23 -18.03 12.88 18.68
C LEU A 23 -19.36 13.15 17.98
N THR A 24 -19.65 14.42 17.76
CA THR A 24 -20.70 14.83 16.83
C THR A 24 -20.11 15.00 15.45
N TYR A 25 -20.61 14.25 14.49
CA TYR A 25 -20.12 14.28 13.12
C TYR A 25 -20.96 15.21 12.24
N SER A 26 -20.29 15.87 11.29
CA SER A 26 -20.93 16.74 10.32
C SER A 26 -21.84 15.93 9.38
N GLU A 27 -23.04 16.45 9.12
CA GLU A 27 -23.97 15.91 8.11
C GLU A 27 -23.68 16.46 6.69
N LEU A 28 -22.68 17.32 6.56
CA LEU A 28 -22.29 17.93 5.29
C LEU A 28 -21.43 16.97 4.45
N SER A 29 -21.39 17.23 3.16
CA SER A 29 -20.37 16.67 2.29
C SER A 29 -18.96 17.14 2.70
N MET A 30 -17.91 16.51 2.18
CA MET A 30 -16.53 16.98 2.38
C MET A 30 -16.36 18.42 1.91
N CYS A 31 -16.92 18.73 0.75
CA CYS A 31 -16.87 20.10 0.19
C CYS A 31 -17.62 21.09 1.07
N GLY A 32 -18.80 20.73 1.59
CA GLY A 32 -19.54 21.55 2.53
C GLY A 32 -18.80 21.82 3.82
N ARG A 33 -18.07 20.82 4.35
CA ARG A 33 -17.21 21.00 5.53
C ARG A 33 -16.05 21.97 5.25
N VAL A 34 -15.44 21.89 4.07
CA VAL A 34 -14.39 22.83 3.65
C VAL A 34 -14.95 24.24 3.49
N GLU A 35 -16.16 24.39 2.94
CA GLU A 35 -16.84 25.70 2.82
C GLU A 35 -17.04 26.38 4.17
N GLU A 36 -17.36 25.63 5.24
CA GLU A 36 -17.43 26.20 6.60
C GLU A 36 -16.08 26.78 7.02
N MET A 37 -14.96 26.11 6.71
CA MET A 37 -13.62 26.63 7.04
C MET A 37 -13.25 27.86 6.19
N VAL A 38 -13.66 27.88 4.91
CA VAL A 38 -13.50 29.06 4.05
C VAL A 38 -14.21 30.28 4.64
N ARG A 39 -15.44 30.11 5.12
CA ARG A 39 -16.20 31.20 5.77
C ARG A 39 -15.56 31.66 7.08
N ARG A 40 -15.00 30.72 7.86
CA ARG A 40 -14.44 31.00 9.18
C ARG A 40 -13.03 31.57 9.11
N TYR A 41 -12.23 31.14 8.15
CA TYR A 41 -10.80 31.48 8.04
C TYR A 41 -10.41 31.85 6.59
N PRO A 42 -11.08 32.83 5.94
CA PRO A 42 -10.89 33.12 4.52
C PRO A 42 -9.45 33.48 4.16
N ASP A 43 -8.77 34.21 5.05
CA ASP A 43 -7.42 34.75 4.82
C ASP A 43 -6.29 33.81 5.31
N TYR A 44 -6.62 32.70 5.99
CA TYR A 44 -5.62 31.69 6.38
C TYR A 44 -5.08 30.99 5.14
N ILE A 45 -3.82 30.58 5.21
CA ILE A 45 -3.22 29.80 4.13
C ILE A 45 -3.76 28.37 4.19
N ALA A 46 -4.46 27.96 3.12
CA ALA A 46 -4.95 26.60 2.99
C ALA A 46 -3.84 25.66 2.50
N TYR A 47 -3.06 26.09 1.53
CA TYR A 47 -1.92 25.32 1.06
C TYR A 47 -0.77 26.19 0.52
N GLU A 48 0.42 25.63 0.57
CA GLU A 48 1.61 26.16 -0.11
C GLU A 48 2.09 25.14 -1.15
N PHE A 49 2.48 25.62 -2.34
CA PHE A 49 3.04 24.82 -3.40
C PHE A 49 4.20 25.55 -4.08
N MET A 50 5.40 24.98 -4.05
CA MET A 50 6.59 25.57 -4.65
C MET A 50 6.81 27.06 -4.25
N GLY A 51 6.60 27.36 -2.98
CA GLY A 51 6.74 28.72 -2.41
C GLY A 51 5.59 29.67 -2.75
N LYS A 52 4.51 29.21 -3.36
CA LYS A 52 3.28 29.98 -3.59
C LYS A 52 2.23 29.60 -2.57
N CYS A 53 1.91 30.50 -1.65
CA CYS A 53 0.82 30.36 -0.72
C CYS A 53 -0.53 30.68 -1.40
N THR A 54 -1.57 29.94 -0.99
CA THR A 54 -2.95 30.14 -1.45
C THR A 54 -3.85 30.15 -0.23
N THR A 55 -4.66 31.20 -0.06
CA THR A 55 -5.61 31.33 1.04
C THR A 55 -6.80 30.40 0.88
N TYR A 56 -7.58 30.20 1.96
CA TYR A 56 -8.84 29.45 1.90
C TYR A 56 -9.81 30.08 0.89
N ALA A 57 -9.93 31.41 0.88
CA ALA A 57 -10.78 32.12 -0.08
C ALA A 57 -10.34 31.89 -1.53
N ASP A 58 -9.04 31.94 -1.81
CA ASP A 58 -8.53 31.73 -3.17
C ASP A 58 -8.57 30.25 -3.57
N MET A 59 -8.32 29.32 -2.65
CA MET A 59 -8.56 27.91 -2.87
C MET A 59 -10.01 27.64 -3.27
N TRP A 60 -10.97 28.24 -2.55
CA TRP A 60 -12.40 28.08 -2.84
C TRP A 60 -12.80 28.60 -4.22
N LYS A 61 -12.25 29.75 -4.65
CA LYS A 61 -12.43 30.25 -6.02
C LYS A 61 -11.97 29.24 -7.06
N LYS A 62 -10.81 28.61 -6.85
CA LYS A 62 -10.28 27.58 -7.74
C LYS A 62 -11.15 26.32 -7.76
N ILE A 63 -11.61 25.86 -6.60
CA ILE A 63 -12.52 24.70 -6.50
C ILE A 63 -13.80 24.99 -7.29
N ASN A 64 -14.40 26.16 -7.11
CA ASN A 64 -15.61 26.58 -7.83
C ASN A 64 -15.37 26.64 -9.34
N ALA A 65 -14.24 27.19 -9.80
CA ALA A 65 -13.89 27.23 -11.23
C ALA A 65 -13.77 25.82 -11.81
N CYS A 66 -13.13 24.89 -11.12
CA CYS A 66 -13.07 23.49 -11.53
C CYS A 66 -14.46 22.83 -11.56
N ALA A 67 -15.30 23.06 -10.55
CA ALA A 67 -16.65 22.52 -10.48
C ALA A 67 -17.54 23.00 -11.63
N LYS A 68 -17.51 24.30 -11.94
CA LYS A 68 -18.17 24.88 -13.11
C LYS A 68 -17.70 24.20 -14.39
N SER A 69 -16.40 24.00 -14.54
CA SER A 69 -15.81 23.37 -15.72
C SER A 69 -16.18 21.89 -15.85
N LEU A 70 -16.27 21.15 -14.74
CA LEU A 70 -16.78 19.79 -14.75
C LEU A 70 -18.22 19.71 -15.25
N LYS A 71 -19.09 20.63 -14.81
CA LYS A 71 -20.47 20.72 -15.34
C LYS A 71 -20.49 21.08 -16.82
N ALA A 72 -19.65 22.01 -17.25
CA ALA A 72 -19.56 22.41 -18.66
C ALA A 72 -19.15 21.28 -19.61
N ILE A 73 -18.37 20.31 -19.12
CA ILE A 73 -17.99 19.12 -19.90
C ILE A 73 -18.96 17.94 -19.71
N GLY A 74 -20.09 18.16 -19.03
CA GLY A 74 -21.18 17.19 -18.93
C GLY A 74 -21.11 16.24 -17.73
N ILE A 75 -20.22 16.47 -16.75
CA ILE A 75 -20.16 15.63 -15.54
C ILE A 75 -21.44 15.75 -14.71
N ARG A 76 -22.01 14.62 -14.36
CA ARG A 76 -23.26 14.47 -13.63
C ARG A 76 -23.02 13.93 -12.24
N GLU A 77 -24.06 13.99 -11.41
CA GLU A 77 -24.09 13.31 -10.11
C GLU A 77 -23.90 11.80 -10.29
N GLY A 78 -23.06 11.20 -9.46
CA GLY A 78 -22.74 9.77 -9.50
C GLY A 78 -21.68 9.37 -10.52
N ASP A 79 -21.30 10.24 -11.47
CA ASP A 79 -20.21 10.00 -12.40
C ASP A 79 -18.88 9.85 -11.65
N LYS A 80 -17.97 9.03 -12.19
CA LYS A 80 -16.62 8.89 -11.64
C LYS A 80 -15.63 9.69 -12.49
N VAL A 81 -14.79 10.46 -11.79
CA VAL A 81 -13.73 11.26 -12.40
C VAL A 81 -12.39 10.79 -11.85
N THR A 82 -11.57 10.22 -12.71
CA THR A 82 -10.23 9.75 -12.31
C THR A 82 -9.27 10.92 -12.12
N ILE A 83 -8.65 10.98 -10.95
CA ILE A 83 -7.59 11.93 -10.60
C ILE A 83 -6.28 11.16 -10.51
N CYS A 84 -5.51 11.13 -11.61
CA CYS A 84 -4.24 10.44 -11.73
C CYS A 84 -3.09 11.45 -11.65
N MET A 85 -2.85 11.98 -10.45
CA MET A 85 -2.04 13.16 -10.19
C MET A 85 -1.18 12.98 -8.92
N PRO A 86 0.02 13.62 -8.85
CA PRO A 86 0.74 13.77 -7.59
C PRO A 86 0.10 14.84 -6.69
N ASN A 87 0.68 15.06 -5.51
CA ASN A 87 0.27 16.16 -4.62
C ASN A 87 0.50 17.52 -5.30
N ALA A 88 -0.56 18.14 -5.75
CA ALA A 88 -0.54 19.42 -6.46
C ALA A 88 -1.82 20.21 -6.18
N PRO A 89 -1.82 21.54 -6.36
CA PRO A 89 -3.02 22.35 -6.20
C PRO A 89 -4.18 21.87 -7.06
N GLN A 90 -3.92 21.45 -8.30
CA GLN A 90 -4.94 20.93 -9.20
C GLN A 90 -5.57 19.64 -8.67
N THR A 91 -4.77 18.75 -8.05
CA THR A 91 -5.25 17.51 -7.42
C THR A 91 -6.24 17.83 -6.30
N LEU A 92 -5.86 18.75 -5.41
CA LEU A 92 -6.68 19.19 -4.29
C LEU A 92 -7.97 19.88 -4.78
N CYS A 93 -7.85 20.84 -5.70
CA CYS A 93 -9.01 21.55 -6.22
C CYS A 93 -9.97 20.64 -6.98
N MET A 94 -9.46 19.72 -7.80
CA MET A 94 -10.29 18.75 -8.52
C MET A 94 -10.97 17.75 -7.58
N PHE A 95 -10.30 17.29 -6.52
CA PHE A 95 -10.91 16.40 -5.55
C PHE A 95 -12.19 16.99 -4.93
N TYR A 96 -12.11 18.24 -4.46
CA TYR A 96 -13.29 18.91 -3.91
C TYR A 96 -14.28 19.37 -4.99
N ALA A 97 -13.83 19.75 -6.18
CA ALA A 97 -14.71 20.12 -7.27
C ALA A 97 -15.57 18.93 -7.75
N VAL A 98 -14.97 17.74 -7.85
CA VAL A 98 -15.70 16.50 -8.17
C VAL A 98 -16.78 16.23 -7.11
N ASN A 99 -16.43 16.37 -5.84
CA ASN A 99 -17.40 16.23 -4.74
C ASN A 99 -18.50 17.29 -4.80
N MET A 100 -18.17 18.55 -5.12
CA MET A 100 -19.11 19.67 -5.22
C MET A 100 -20.16 19.46 -6.32
N VAL A 101 -19.79 18.85 -7.44
CA VAL A 101 -20.75 18.55 -8.54
C VAL A 101 -21.52 17.24 -8.33
N GLY A 102 -21.31 16.56 -7.21
CA GLY A 102 -21.97 15.30 -6.86
C GLY A 102 -21.34 14.07 -7.51
N ALA A 103 -20.21 14.20 -8.16
CA ALA A 103 -19.46 13.09 -8.74
C ALA A 103 -18.52 12.43 -7.69
N ILE A 104 -17.92 11.31 -8.06
CA ILE A 104 -17.07 10.48 -7.21
C ILE A 104 -15.63 10.56 -7.72
N ALA A 105 -14.69 10.95 -6.84
CA ALA A 105 -13.28 11.04 -7.19
C ALA A 105 -12.63 9.64 -7.18
N ASN A 106 -12.17 9.18 -8.34
CA ASN A 106 -11.42 7.94 -8.48
C ASN A 106 -9.92 8.25 -8.43
N MET A 107 -9.27 7.95 -7.28
CA MET A 107 -7.91 8.38 -6.98
C MET A 107 -6.89 7.33 -7.42
N VAL A 108 -6.05 7.66 -8.39
CA VAL A 108 -5.13 6.71 -9.04
C VAL A 108 -3.68 7.21 -8.98
N HIS A 109 -2.76 6.29 -8.76
CA HIS A 109 -1.32 6.61 -8.71
C HIS A 109 -0.79 6.99 -10.11
N PRO A 110 -0.14 8.17 -10.29
CA PRO A 110 0.31 8.62 -11.60
C PRO A 110 1.47 7.81 -12.20
N LEU A 111 2.19 7.04 -11.37
CA LEU A 111 3.26 6.16 -11.84
C LEU A 111 2.79 4.72 -12.14
N SER A 112 1.52 4.39 -11.91
CA SER A 112 0.97 3.08 -12.27
C SER A 112 1.25 2.72 -13.74
N ALA A 113 1.35 1.41 -14.01
CA ALA A 113 1.50 0.90 -15.36
C ALA A 113 0.25 1.23 -16.21
N GLU A 114 0.39 1.23 -17.54
CA GLU A 114 -0.73 1.51 -18.45
C GLU A 114 -1.88 0.51 -18.28
N SER A 115 -1.56 -0.78 -18.07
CA SER A 115 -2.55 -1.82 -17.78
C SER A 115 -3.31 -1.59 -16.49
N GLU A 116 -2.64 -1.12 -15.44
CA GLU A 116 -3.27 -0.79 -14.16
C GLU A 116 -4.19 0.43 -14.29
N ILE A 117 -3.73 1.49 -14.97
CA ILE A 117 -4.57 2.68 -15.22
C ILE A 117 -5.81 2.28 -16.04
N ALA A 118 -5.63 1.45 -17.07
CA ALA A 118 -6.74 0.93 -17.86
C ALA A 118 -7.72 0.10 -17.01
N PHE A 119 -7.22 -0.71 -16.08
CA PHE A 119 -8.03 -1.44 -15.12
C PHE A 119 -8.83 -0.49 -14.23
N TYR A 120 -8.19 0.50 -13.59
CA TYR A 120 -8.86 1.45 -12.69
C TYR A 120 -9.95 2.28 -13.39
N LEU A 121 -9.72 2.66 -14.65
CA LEU A 121 -10.71 3.37 -15.45
C LEU A 121 -11.93 2.50 -15.76
N ARG A 122 -11.72 1.23 -16.14
CA ARG A 122 -12.81 0.28 -16.42
C ARG A 122 -13.57 -0.09 -15.15
N ASP A 123 -12.84 -0.45 -14.09
CA ASP A 123 -13.43 -0.89 -12.82
C ASP A 123 -14.30 0.22 -12.20
N SER A 124 -13.83 1.45 -12.20
CA SER A 124 -14.62 2.58 -11.71
C SER A 124 -15.72 3.04 -12.69
N GLY A 125 -15.62 2.73 -13.97
CA GLY A 125 -16.47 3.33 -15.01
C GLY A 125 -16.25 4.84 -15.14
N SER A 126 -15.01 5.33 -15.05
CA SER A 126 -14.69 6.75 -15.11
C SER A 126 -15.01 7.37 -16.47
N VAL A 127 -15.76 8.47 -16.49
CA VAL A 127 -16.17 9.22 -17.70
C VAL A 127 -15.19 10.35 -18.05
N ALA A 128 -14.35 10.75 -17.11
CA ALA A 128 -13.30 11.75 -17.32
C ALA A 128 -12.08 11.43 -16.48
N ALA A 129 -10.91 11.91 -16.90
CA ALA A 129 -9.69 11.83 -16.12
C ALA A 129 -8.91 13.14 -16.19
N ILE A 130 -8.12 13.42 -15.12
CA ILE A 130 -7.10 14.47 -15.10
C ILE A 130 -5.74 13.88 -14.84
N THR A 131 -4.71 14.37 -15.58
CA THR A 131 -3.32 13.97 -15.40
C THR A 131 -2.36 15.11 -15.71
N LEU A 132 -1.06 14.94 -15.37
CA LEU A 132 -0.01 15.86 -15.78
C LEU A 132 0.44 15.62 -17.22
N ASP A 133 0.94 16.69 -17.86
CA ASP A 133 1.53 16.69 -19.20
C ASP A 133 2.59 15.59 -19.37
N GLN A 134 3.42 15.34 -18.38
CA GLN A 134 4.44 14.29 -18.42
C GLN A 134 3.87 12.87 -18.54
N PHE A 135 2.64 12.63 -18.12
CA PHE A 135 1.96 11.32 -18.17
C PHE A 135 0.99 11.21 -19.35
N TYR A 136 0.85 12.26 -20.16
CA TYR A 136 -0.04 12.27 -21.31
C TYR A 136 0.15 11.06 -22.26
N PRO A 137 1.39 10.64 -22.63
CA PRO A 137 1.58 9.47 -23.50
C PRO A 137 0.98 8.18 -22.96
N LYS A 138 1.05 7.94 -21.62
CA LYS A 138 0.40 6.79 -21.00
C LYS A 138 -1.11 6.80 -21.24
N PHE A 139 -1.76 7.96 -21.07
CA PHE A 139 -3.20 8.08 -21.28
C PHE A 139 -3.59 7.97 -22.75
N GLU A 140 -2.74 8.40 -23.68
CA GLU A 140 -2.96 8.18 -25.12
C GLU A 140 -2.94 6.69 -25.48
N SER A 141 -2.05 5.91 -24.85
CA SER A 141 -2.02 4.45 -24.96
C SER A 141 -3.26 3.81 -24.32
N VAL A 142 -3.58 4.19 -23.10
CA VAL A 142 -4.73 3.65 -22.35
C VAL A 142 -6.07 3.92 -23.06
N ARG A 143 -6.26 5.10 -23.65
CA ARG A 143 -7.47 5.48 -24.41
C ARG A 143 -7.71 4.63 -25.67
N LYS A 144 -6.73 3.88 -26.14
CA LYS A 144 -6.93 2.92 -27.23
C LYS A 144 -7.62 1.64 -26.72
N ALA A 145 -7.51 1.35 -25.43
CA ALA A 145 -8.03 0.13 -24.81
C ALA A 145 -9.26 0.37 -23.91
N VAL A 146 -9.55 1.64 -23.55
CA VAL A 146 -10.64 2.03 -22.65
C VAL A 146 -11.36 3.23 -23.23
N ASP A 147 -12.68 3.18 -23.22
CA ASP A 147 -13.51 4.37 -23.57
C ASP A 147 -13.39 5.41 -22.45
N LEU A 148 -12.62 6.46 -22.70
CA LEU A 148 -12.45 7.62 -21.83
C LEU A 148 -12.83 8.87 -22.62
N PRO A 149 -14.07 9.35 -22.52
CA PRO A 149 -14.59 10.46 -23.30
C PRO A 149 -13.82 11.77 -23.13
N CYS A 150 -13.35 12.06 -21.91
CA CYS A 150 -12.66 13.31 -21.60
C CYS A 150 -11.37 13.10 -20.81
N LEU A 151 -10.28 13.63 -21.34
CA LEU A 151 -8.98 13.71 -20.67
C LEU A 151 -8.58 15.17 -20.47
N ILE A 152 -8.43 15.59 -19.21
CA ILE A 152 -7.94 16.92 -18.85
C ILE A 152 -6.43 16.80 -18.57
N VAL A 153 -5.63 17.61 -19.25
CA VAL A 153 -4.17 17.60 -19.08
C VAL A 153 -3.71 18.95 -18.55
N THR A 154 -3.05 18.91 -17.40
CA THR A 154 -2.48 20.08 -16.74
C THR A 154 -0.96 19.96 -16.63
N SER A 155 -0.31 21.03 -16.23
CA SER A 155 1.14 21.10 -15.99
C SER A 155 1.44 21.63 -14.60
N VAL A 156 2.54 21.21 -14.01
CA VAL A 156 3.09 21.85 -12.80
C VAL A 156 3.23 23.36 -13.01
N ALA A 157 3.57 23.79 -14.23
CA ALA A 157 3.74 25.19 -14.59
C ALA A 157 2.46 26.05 -14.41
N ASP A 158 1.27 25.43 -14.44
CA ASP A 158 0.01 26.17 -14.34
C ASP A 158 -0.20 26.80 -12.96
N GLU A 159 0.44 26.25 -11.93
CA GLU A 159 0.35 26.71 -10.54
C GLU A 159 1.60 27.43 -10.02
N LEU A 160 2.67 27.55 -10.82
CA LEU A 160 3.89 28.24 -10.41
C LEU A 160 3.74 29.77 -10.44
N LYS A 161 4.56 30.46 -9.64
CA LYS A 161 4.75 31.92 -9.76
C LYS A 161 5.31 32.26 -11.14
N PRO A 162 5.03 33.46 -11.70
CA PRO A 162 5.39 33.81 -13.09
C PRO A 162 6.86 33.54 -13.45
N LEU A 163 7.79 33.93 -12.58
CA LEU A 163 9.23 33.74 -12.81
C LEU A 163 9.61 32.24 -12.82
N LEU A 164 9.11 31.47 -11.85
CA LEU A 164 9.33 30.02 -11.80
C LEU A 164 8.67 29.29 -12.97
N LYS A 165 7.52 29.78 -13.43
CA LYS A 165 6.83 29.24 -14.62
C LYS A 165 7.69 29.35 -15.87
N VAL A 166 8.33 30.50 -16.09
CA VAL A 166 9.27 30.71 -17.21
C VAL A 166 10.47 29.77 -17.06
N GLY A 167 11.12 29.76 -15.90
CA GLY A 167 12.26 28.87 -15.64
C GLY A 167 11.92 27.39 -15.84
N TYR A 168 10.76 26.94 -15.35
CA TYR A 168 10.30 25.56 -15.55
C TYR A 168 10.13 25.22 -17.04
N LYS A 169 9.47 26.11 -17.81
CA LYS A 169 9.24 25.90 -19.25
C LYS A 169 10.53 25.81 -20.05
N LEU A 170 11.54 26.58 -19.66
CA LEU A 170 12.85 26.57 -20.33
C LEU A 170 13.72 25.37 -19.96
N THR A 171 13.47 24.73 -18.81
CA THR A 171 14.25 23.62 -18.27
C THR A 171 13.48 22.30 -18.31
N LYS A 172 12.86 21.92 -17.20
CA LYS A 172 12.15 20.62 -17.03
C LYS A 172 10.95 20.49 -17.96
N GLY A 173 10.15 21.54 -18.09
CA GLY A 173 8.94 21.56 -18.92
C GLY A 173 9.20 21.41 -20.42
N ARG A 174 10.42 21.77 -20.90
CA ARG A 174 10.82 21.57 -22.29
C ARG A 174 10.89 20.09 -22.70
N LYS A 175 11.11 19.21 -21.74
CA LYS A 175 11.20 17.74 -21.93
C LYS A 175 9.82 17.06 -21.90
N ASN A 176 8.78 17.75 -21.44
CA ASN A 176 7.45 17.17 -21.37
C ASN A 176 6.85 17.02 -22.77
N PRO A 177 6.08 15.94 -22.99
CA PRO A 177 5.37 15.71 -24.25
C PRO A 177 4.47 16.88 -24.61
N LYS A 178 4.43 17.24 -25.88
CA LYS A 178 3.49 18.25 -26.40
C LYS A 178 2.12 17.62 -26.54
N ILE A 179 1.10 18.30 -26.03
CA ILE A 179 -0.29 17.91 -26.18
C ILE A 179 -0.75 18.44 -27.55
N PRO A 180 -1.22 17.58 -28.47
CA PRO A 180 -1.73 18.05 -29.77
C PRO A 180 -2.95 18.93 -29.58
N ALA A 181 -2.93 20.11 -30.21
CA ALA A 181 -4.09 21.02 -30.22
C ALA A 181 -5.25 20.38 -31.00
N GLY A 182 -6.48 20.57 -30.52
CA GLY A 182 -7.70 20.10 -31.19
C GLY A 182 -7.92 18.58 -31.15
N ARG A 183 -7.16 17.84 -30.36
CA ARG A 183 -7.38 16.38 -30.20
C ARG A 183 -8.74 16.11 -29.56
N ALA A 184 -9.55 15.29 -30.20
CA ALA A 184 -10.88 14.94 -29.69
C ALA A 184 -10.82 14.32 -28.29
N GLY A 185 -11.66 14.82 -27.38
CA GLY A 185 -11.73 14.35 -26.00
C GLY A 185 -10.51 14.69 -25.15
N VAL A 186 -9.61 15.57 -25.57
CA VAL A 186 -8.47 16.07 -24.76
C VAL A 186 -8.59 17.57 -24.55
N LEU A 187 -8.56 17.99 -23.30
CA LEU A 187 -8.65 19.41 -22.91
C LEU A 187 -7.36 19.82 -22.19
N SER A 188 -6.77 20.92 -22.60
CA SER A 188 -5.75 21.57 -21.77
C SER A 188 -6.40 22.18 -20.52
N TRP A 189 -5.63 22.33 -19.44
CA TRP A 189 -6.12 22.95 -18.19
C TRP A 189 -6.76 24.32 -18.42
N LYS A 190 -6.14 25.14 -19.25
CA LYS A 190 -6.68 26.48 -19.61
C LYS A 190 -8.02 26.38 -20.35
N GLU A 191 -8.14 25.46 -21.29
CA GLU A 191 -9.38 25.26 -22.03
C GLU A 191 -10.48 24.69 -21.14
N PHE A 192 -10.13 23.72 -20.28
CA PHE A 192 -11.05 23.18 -19.30
C PHE A 192 -11.65 24.28 -18.42
N LEU A 193 -10.82 25.13 -17.80
CA LEU A 193 -11.29 26.23 -16.95
C LEU A 193 -12.16 27.26 -17.73
N ARG A 194 -11.78 27.59 -18.99
CA ARG A 194 -12.55 28.51 -19.82
C ARG A 194 -13.96 28.01 -20.10
N ARG A 195 -14.17 26.69 -20.24
CA ARG A 195 -15.51 26.12 -20.48
C ARG A 195 -16.48 26.38 -19.34
N GLY A 196 -15.98 26.51 -18.13
CA GLY A 196 -16.79 26.75 -16.92
C GLY A 196 -17.16 28.22 -16.67
N GLU A 197 -16.58 29.20 -17.41
CA GLU A 197 -16.72 30.64 -17.09
C GLU A 197 -18.17 31.12 -16.99
N TYR A 198 -19.07 30.58 -17.81
CA TYR A 198 -20.48 31.00 -17.88
C TYR A 198 -21.44 30.02 -17.21
N VAL A 199 -20.95 28.99 -16.48
CA VAL A 199 -21.82 28.04 -15.78
C VAL A 199 -22.24 28.62 -14.45
N GLU A 200 -23.54 28.80 -14.26
CA GLU A 200 -24.12 29.33 -13.01
C GLU A 200 -24.52 28.23 -12.04
N ILE A 201 -25.21 27.18 -12.51
CA ILE A 201 -25.72 26.07 -11.68
C ILE A 201 -24.78 24.88 -11.81
N TYR A 202 -24.01 24.61 -10.75
CA TYR A 202 -23.01 23.55 -10.75
C TYR A 202 -22.93 22.75 -9.44
N GLN A 203 -23.36 23.33 -8.33
CA GLN A 203 -23.34 22.66 -7.03
C GLN A 203 -24.49 21.66 -6.90
N VAL A 204 -24.18 20.49 -6.33
CA VAL A 204 -25.17 19.47 -5.99
C VAL A 204 -25.16 19.29 -4.47
N ARG A 205 -26.35 19.35 -3.87
CA ARG A 205 -26.49 19.13 -2.43
C ARG A 205 -26.25 17.65 -2.11
N ARG A 206 -25.15 17.37 -1.40
CA ARG A 206 -24.76 16.03 -0.99
C ARG A 206 -24.91 15.88 0.52
N LYS A 207 -25.23 14.65 0.95
CA LYS A 207 -25.30 14.25 2.36
C LYS A 207 -23.99 13.60 2.79
N ALA A 208 -23.83 13.46 4.10
CA ALA A 208 -22.66 12.78 4.68
C ALA A 208 -22.50 11.33 4.17
N GLU A 209 -23.60 10.60 4.03
CA GLU A 209 -23.59 9.18 3.62
C GLU A 209 -23.36 8.96 2.11
N ASP A 210 -23.45 10.02 1.31
CA ASP A 210 -23.30 9.88 -0.14
C ASP A 210 -21.86 9.48 -0.53
N PRO A 211 -21.68 8.63 -1.55
CA PRO A 211 -20.37 8.26 -2.08
C PRO A 211 -19.55 9.49 -2.50
N ALA A 212 -18.26 9.48 -2.21
CA ALA A 212 -17.38 10.63 -2.41
C ALA A 212 -16.08 10.30 -3.13
N ALA A 213 -15.44 9.19 -2.80
CA ALA A 213 -14.19 8.80 -3.42
C ALA A 213 -14.03 7.27 -3.52
N ILE A 214 -13.24 6.85 -4.50
CA ILE A 214 -12.72 5.49 -4.64
C ILE A 214 -11.22 5.55 -4.40
N LEU A 215 -10.75 4.74 -3.44
CA LEU A 215 -9.33 4.50 -3.19
C LEU A 215 -9.01 3.04 -3.49
N TYR A 216 -7.77 2.76 -3.89
CA TYR A 216 -7.36 1.39 -4.17
C TYR A 216 -6.41 0.88 -3.08
N SER A 217 -6.69 -0.31 -2.58
CA SER A 217 -5.74 -1.04 -1.75
C SER A 217 -4.76 -1.77 -2.65
N GLY A 218 -3.48 -1.72 -2.32
CA GLY A 218 -2.50 -2.64 -2.90
C GLY A 218 -2.82 -4.05 -2.40
N GLY A 219 -3.70 -4.74 -3.14
CA GLY A 219 -4.26 -6.02 -2.72
C GLY A 219 -3.18 -7.04 -2.35
N THR A 220 -3.19 -7.49 -1.11
CA THR A 220 -2.40 -8.65 -0.67
C THR A 220 -2.87 -9.97 -1.32
N THR A 221 -3.93 -9.93 -2.14
CA THR A 221 -4.60 -11.09 -2.74
C THR A 221 -4.48 -11.20 -4.27
N GLY A 222 -3.72 -10.32 -4.91
CA GLY A 222 -3.51 -10.36 -6.37
C GLY A 222 -4.39 -9.42 -7.18
N VAL A 223 -5.65 -9.21 -6.84
CA VAL A 223 -6.54 -8.26 -7.54
C VAL A 223 -6.74 -7.03 -6.69
N THR A 224 -6.33 -5.88 -7.22
CA THR A 224 -6.59 -4.56 -6.59
C THR A 224 -8.08 -4.24 -6.67
N LYS A 225 -8.68 -3.79 -5.56
CA LYS A 225 -10.11 -3.46 -5.49
C LYS A 225 -10.31 -1.97 -5.23
N GLY A 226 -11.30 -1.39 -5.88
CA GLY A 226 -11.78 -0.04 -5.61
C GLY A 226 -12.62 -0.01 -4.33
N ILE A 227 -12.22 0.79 -3.35
CA ILE A 227 -12.90 0.95 -2.07
C ILE A 227 -13.73 2.21 -2.13
N LEU A 228 -15.05 2.09 -2.10
CA LEU A 228 -15.99 3.20 -2.15
C LEU A 228 -16.17 3.80 -0.76
N LEU A 229 -15.85 5.07 -0.63
CA LEU A 229 -15.90 5.82 0.63
C LEU A 229 -16.90 6.98 0.53
N SER A 230 -17.61 7.23 1.62
CA SER A 230 -18.58 8.33 1.73
C SER A 230 -17.94 9.63 2.22
N ASN A 231 -18.69 10.74 2.11
CA ASN A 231 -18.31 12.01 2.74
C ASN A 231 -18.16 11.85 4.27
N ARG A 232 -19.04 11.07 4.90
CA ARG A 232 -18.97 10.77 6.35
C ARG A 232 -17.63 10.15 6.72
N ASN A 233 -17.15 9.20 5.95
CA ASN A 233 -15.92 8.50 6.28
C ASN A 233 -14.74 9.47 6.41
N PHE A 234 -14.59 10.39 5.47
CA PHE A 234 -13.53 11.40 5.49
C PHE A 234 -13.74 12.45 6.59
N ASN A 235 -14.95 13.00 6.72
CA ASN A 235 -15.26 13.99 7.75
C ASN A 235 -15.12 13.42 9.16
N ALA A 236 -15.51 12.17 9.37
CA ALA A 236 -15.35 11.49 10.65
C ALA A 236 -13.86 11.28 11.00
N LEU A 237 -13.07 10.79 10.05
CA LEU A 237 -11.62 10.67 10.25
C LEU A 237 -11.00 12.02 10.62
N ALA A 238 -11.36 13.09 9.89
CA ALA A 238 -10.86 14.45 10.18
C ALA A 238 -11.22 14.92 11.60
N ALA A 239 -12.45 14.66 12.04
CA ALA A 239 -12.88 14.98 13.41
C ALA A 239 -12.14 14.14 14.47
N GLN A 240 -11.97 12.84 14.24
CA GLN A 240 -11.26 11.92 15.13
C GLN A 240 -9.78 12.28 15.29
N ILE A 241 -9.10 12.62 14.19
CA ILE A 241 -7.70 13.06 14.21
C ILE A 241 -7.55 14.33 15.06
N ILE A 242 -8.41 15.33 14.87
CA ILE A 242 -8.32 16.57 15.65
C ILE A 242 -8.65 16.32 17.11
N ALA A 243 -9.65 15.50 17.42
CA ALA A 243 -10.01 15.17 18.80
C ALA A 243 -8.87 14.47 19.56
N THR A 244 -8.10 13.63 18.88
CA THR A 244 -6.93 12.91 19.47
C THR A 244 -5.64 13.72 19.43
N ASN A 245 -5.68 14.97 18.93
CA ASN A 245 -4.56 15.89 18.85
C ASN A 245 -4.95 17.28 19.42
N PRO A 246 -5.17 17.41 20.74
CA PRO A 246 -5.71 18.60 21.38
C PRO A 246 -4.83 19.85 21.24
N PHE A 247 -3.59 19.69 20.84
CA PHE A 247 -2.66 20.77 20.49
C PHE A 247 -2.95 21.42 19.14
N PHE A 248 -3.73 20.77 18.27
CA PHE A 248 -4.02 21.31 16.93
C PHE A 248 -4.74 22.67 17.03
N ARG A 249 -4.31 23.60 16.18
CA ARG A 249 -4.94 24.92 16.00
C ARG A 249 -5.03 25.23 14.50
N PRO A 250 -6.07 25.96 14.07
CA PRO A 250 -6.13 26.50 12.70
C PRO A 250 -4.85 27.27 12.35
N GLY A 251 -4.36 27.07 11.14
CA GLY A 251 -3.09 27.63 10.67
C GLY A 251 -1.86 26.75 10.93
N HIS A 252 -1.95 25.71 11.76
CA HIS A 252 -0.85 24.75 11.91
C HIS A 252 -0.51 24.08 10.58
N LYS A 253 0.80 23.87 10.35
CA LYS A 253 1.36 23.40 9.08
C LYS A 253 1.58 21.89 9.11
N MET A 254 1.08 21.20 8.07
CA MET A 254 1.38 19.81 7.76
C MET A 254 2.30 19.75 6.55
N LEU A 255 3.44 19.09 6.65
CA LEU A 255 4.27 18.77 5.49
C LEU A 255 3.67 17.56 4.76
N ALA A 256 2.87 17.83 3.74
CA ALA A 256 2.03 16.86 3.06
C ALA A 256 2.80 16.13 1.95
N ILE A 257 3.62 15.17 2.34
CA ILE A 257 4.40 14.31 1.44
C ILE A 257 3.68 13.01 1.08
N MET A 258 2.79 12.52 1.95
CA MET A 258 2.05 11.30 1.69
C MET A 258 1.10 11.50 0.50
N PRO A 259 1.05 10.53 -0.42
CA PRO A 259 0.34 10.71 -1.69
C PRO A 259 -1.17 10.86 -1.53
N MET A 260 -1.78 11.81 -2.25
CA MET A 260 -3.23 12.04 -2.25
C MET A 260 -4.04 10.90 -2.88
N PHE A 261 -3.45 10.02 -3.66
CA PHE A 261 -4.14 8.83 -4.17
C PHE A 261 -4.27 7.70 -3.13
N HIS A 262 -3.72 7.88 -1.94
CA HIS A 262 -3.79 6.95 -0.82
C HIS A 262 -4.46 7.62 0.38
N GLY A 263 -5.25 6.86 1.17
CA GLY A 263 -5.98 7.37 2.32
C GLY A 263 -5.12 8.12 3.34
N PHE A 264 -3.87 7.68 3.57
CA PHE A 264 -2.95 8.35 4.49
C PHE A 264 -2.63 9.78 4.04
N GLY A 265 -2.34 10.00 2.75
CA GLY A 265 -2.14 11.34 2.22
C GLY A 265 -3.46 12.13 2.15
N LEU A 266 -4.47 11.56 1.53
CA LEU A 266 -5.74 12.24 1.27
C LEU A 266 -6.53 12.51 2.56
N GLY A 267 -6.70 11.50 3.41
CA GLY A 267 -7.50 11.58 4.64
C GLY A 267 -6.75 12.31 5.77
N VAL A 268 -5.52 11.86 6.11
CA VAL A 268 -4.77 12.41 7.25
C VAL A 268 -4.08 13.73 6.91
N SER A 269 -3.28 13.75 5.82
CA SER A 269 -2.43 14.90 5.55
C SER A 269 -3.15 16.06 4.86
N ILE A 270 -4.22 15.79 4.11
CA ILE A 270 -4.94 16.82 3.33
C ILE A 270 -6.32 17.11 3.93
N HIS A 271 -7.26 16.14 3.90
CA HIS A 271 -8.64 16.45 4.28
C HIS A 271 -8.75 16.83 5.77
N SER A 272 -8.05 16.15 6.66
CA SER A 272 -8.09 16.49 8.09
C SER A 272 -7.57 17.90 8.37
N MET A 273 -6.58 18.36 7.60
CA MET A 273 -6.05 19.72 7.73
C MET A 273 -7.03 20.74 7.14
N VAL A 274 -7.44 20.57 5.89
CA VAL A 274 -8.28 21.54 5.18
C VAL A 274 -9.67 21.66 5.81
N ALA A 275 -10.25 20.55 6.28
CA ALA A 275 -11.56 20.54 6.97
C ALA A 275 -11.53 21.12 8.39
N ASN A 276 -10.35 21.51 8.90
CA ASN A 276 -10.19 22.08 10.25
C ASN A 276 -9.33 23.36 10.28
N GLY A 277 -9.15 24.02 9.15
CA GLY A 277 -8.45 25.31 9.06
C GLY A 277 -6.92 25.21 9.05
N GLY A 278 -6.35 24.02 8.80
CA GLY A 278 -4.90 23.81 8.76
C GLY A 278 -4.27 24.26 7.44
N HIS A 279 -2.94 24.25 7.39
CA HIS A 279 -2.12 24.65 6.25
C HIS A 279 -1.36 23.43 5.70
N CYS A 280 -1.62 23.04 4.47
CA CYS A 280 -0.95 21.93 3.79
C CYS A 280 0.23 22.42 2.94
N ILE A 281 1.45 21.96 3.20
CA ILE A 281 2.60 22.18 2.33
C ILE A 281 2.65 21.01 1.35
N LEU A 282 2.18 21.24 0.11
CA LEU A 282 2.02 20.21 -0.91
C LEU A 282 3.36 19.88 -1.57
N ILE A 283 3.80 18.64 -1.42
CA ILE A 283 5.06 18.15 -1.97
C ILE A 283 4.77 17.04 -2.99
N PRO A 284 4.98 17.32 -4.30
CA PRO A 284 4.66 16.36 -5.35
C PRO A 284 5.66 15.21 -5.46
N ARG A 285 6.89 15.44 -5.04
CA ARG A 285 8.00 14.49 -5.03
C ARG A 285 9.07 14.97 -4.05
N PHE A 286 9.66 14.02 -3.33
CA PHE A 286 10.74 14.30 -2.39
C PHE A 286 11.80 13.18 -2.45
N THR A 287 12.98 13.50 -1.93
CA THR A 287 14.02 12.57 -1.51
C THR A 287 14.26 12.77 -0.01
N PRO A 288 14.90 11.85 0.70
CA PRO A 288 15.22 12.06 2.12
C PRO A 288 15.97 13.39 2.37
N GLN A 289 16.90 13.76 1.51
CA GLN A 289 17.65 15.02 1.57
C GLN A 289 16.72 16.22 1.44
N SER A 290 15.93 16.27 0.36
CA SER A 290 14.97 17.37 0.16
C SER A 290 13.90 17.43 1.23
N TYR A 291 13.54 16.30 1.85
CA TYR A 291 12.59 16.26 2.96
C TYR A 291 13.19 16.94 4.22
N ALA A 292 14.44 16.64 4.54
CA ALA A 292 15.17 17.32 5.61
C ALA A 292 15.24 18.84 5.39
N GLU A 293 15.59 19.27 4.16
CA GLU A 293 15.61 20.70 3.79
C GLU A 293 14.22 21.36 3.92
N LEU A 294 13.16 20.65 3.52
CA LEU A 294 11.78 21.14 3.64
C LEU A 294 11.35 21.29 5.10
N ILE A 295 11.72 20.37 5.99
CA ILE A 295 11.48 20.51 7.44
C ILE A 295 12.16 21.75 7.97
N LYS A 296 13.46 21.94 7.69
CA LYS A 296 14.23 23.13 8.12
C LYS A 296 13.63 24.42 7.59
N LYS A 297 13.24 24.44 6.32
CA LYS A 297 12.70 25.63 5.65
C LYS A 297 11.30 26.02 6.13
N HIS A 298 10.41 25.06 6.25
CA HIS A 298 9.00 25.34 6.48
C HIS A 298 8.60 25.29 7.95
N GLN A 299 9.43 24.70 8.80
CA GLN A 299 9.15 24.53 10.23
C GLN A 299 7.71 24.03 10.45
N PRO A 300 7.38 22.81 9.95
CA PRO A 300 6.02 22.29 10.06
C PRO A 300 5.69 21.94 11.51
N ASN A 301 4.41 22.04 11.88
CA ASN A 301 3.94 21.59 13.19
C ASN A 301 3.67 20.08 13.19
N LEU A 302 3.36 19.52 12.04
CA LEU A 302 2.95 18.12 11.86
C LEU A 302 3.71 17.49 10.71
N ILE A 303 4.21 16.29 10.95
CA ILE A 303 4.74 15.40 9.90
C ILE A 303 4.13 14.01 10.04
N ALA A 304 3.89 13.37 8.92
CA ALA A 304 3.37 12.01 8.86
C ALA A 304 4.13 11.23 7.79
N GLY A 305 4.45 9.98 8.07
CA GLY A 305 5.21 9.15 7.15
C GLY A 305 5.17 7.67 7.48
N VAL A 306 5.78 6.89 6.59
CA VAL A 306 6.03 5.46 6.80
C VAL A 306 7.37 5.27 7.53
N PRO A 307 7.60 4.15 8.23
CA PRO A 307 8.83 3.91 8.98
C PRO A 307 10.12 4.09 8.16
N SER A 308 10.12 3.65 6.90
CA SER A 308 11.27 3.80 6.00
C SER A 308 11.67 5.26 5.73
N LEU A 309 10.74 6.20 5.84
CA LEU A 309 11.04 7.62 5.74
C LEU A 309 11.81 8.12 6.98
N PHE A 310 11.39 7.72 8.16
CA PHE A 310 12.04 8.09 9.42
C PHE A 310 13.45 7.49 9.50
N GLU A 311 13.59 6.23 9.10
CA GLU A 311 14.91 5.59 8.96
C GLU A 311 15.82 6.37 7.99
N ALA A 312 15.28 6.81 6.86
CA ALA A 312 16.04 7.58 5.88
C ALA A 312 16.47 8.97 6.43
N LEU A 313 15.61 9.63 7.23
CA LEU A 313 15.95 10.91 7.85
C LEU A 313 17.13 10.81 8.83
N LEU A 314 17.26 9.72 9.56
CA LEU A 314 18.37 9.49 10.49
C LEU A 314 19.76 9.44 9.80
N ARG A 315 19.80 9.36 8.46
CA ARG A 315 21.04 9.14 7.69
C ARG A 315 21.45 10.31 6.84
N VAL A 316 20.57 11.29 6.66
CA VAL A 316 20.87 12.42 5.77
C VAL A 316 21.52 13.56 6.55
N LYS A 317 22.65 14.04 6.05
CA LYS A 317 23.36 15.17 6.67
C LYS A 317 22.59 16.47 6.65
N GLU A 318 21.69 16.62 5.71
CA GLU A 318 20.85 17.82 5.54
C GLU A 318 19.97 18.09 6.77
N ILE A 319 19.70 17.09 7.63
CA ILE A 319 18.95 17.29 8.87
C ILE A 319 19.82 17.74 10.04
N GLU A 320 21.14 17.60 9.96
CA GLU A 320 22.05 18.02 11.02
C GLU A 320 21.85 19.50 11.39
N GLY A 321 21.82 19.80 12.69
CA GLY A 321 21.58 21.14 13.24
C GLY A 321 20.17 21.69 12.96
N ALA A 322 19.21 20.85 12.54
CA ALA A 322 17.81 21.28 12.46
C ALA A 322 17.23 21.54 13.85
N ASP A 323 16.52 22.64 14.01
CA ASP A 323 15.65 22.87 15.18
C ASP A 323 14.28 22.26 14.86
N LEU A 324 13.92 21.21 15.61
CA LEU A 324 12.65 20.50 15.49
C LEU A 324 11.65 20.85 16.59
N SER A 325 11.92 21.91 17.38
CA SER A 325 11.02 22.40 18.43
C SER A 325 9.65 22.85 17.91
N CYS A 326 9.56 23.13 16.60
CA CYS A 326 8.29 23.47 15.92
C CYS A 326 7.32 22.28 15.82
N LEU A 327 7.82 21.04 15.95
CA LEU A 327 6.99 19.84 15.82
C LEU A 327 6.10 19.63 17.04
N LEU A 328 4.81 19.50 16.80
CA LEU A 328 3.77 19.17 17.78
C LEU A 328 3.23 17.75 17.61
N GLY A 329 3.43 17.14 16.43
CA GLY A 329 3.02 15.78 16.14
C GLY A 329 3.86 15.14 15.05
N VAL A 330 4.32 13.93 15.33
CA VAL A 330 5.02 13.04 14.39
C VAL A 330 4.26 11.71 14.35
N PHE A 331 3.75 11.37 13.17
CA PHE A 331 2.87 10.20 13.01
C PHE A 331 3.50 9.16 12.07
N SER A 332 3.66 7.95 12.58
CA SER A 332 4.06 6.78 11.79
C SER A 332 2.87 5.90 11.50
N GLY A 333 2.75 5.43 10.28
CA GLY A 333 1.68 4.51 9.90
C GLY A 333 1.90 3.89 8.52
N GLY A 334 0.99 3.01 8.17
CA GLY A 334 1.00 2.35 6.87
C GLY A 334 1.92 1.14 6.77
N ASP A 335 2.91 1.02 7.63
CA ASP A 335 3.78 -0.16 7.79
C ASP A 335 4.16 -0.30 9.26
N SER A 336 4.70 -1.46 9.66
CA SER A 336 5.12 -1.72 11.05
C SER A 336 6.33 -0.87 11.43
N LEU A 337 6.24 -0.13 12.51
CA LEU A 337 7.35 0.60 13.10
C LEU A 337 8.06 -0.31 14.11
N SER A 338 9.32 -0.68 13.85
CA SER A 338 10.08 -1.47 14.82
C SER A 338 10.34 -0.65 16.09
N VAL A 339 10.38 -1.35 17.23
CA VAL A 339 10.65 -0.74 18.53
C VAL A 339 11.99 -0.01 18.52
N GLU A 340 12.99 -0.60 17.88
CA GLU A 340 14.33 -0.02 17.77
C GLU A 340 14.35 1.27 16.96
N LEU A 341 13.70 1.29 15.79
CA LEU A 341 13.59 2.49 14.98
C LEU A 341 12.85 3.60 15.72
N LYS A 342 11.75 3.25 16.41
CA LYS A 342 11.03 4.21 17.24
C LYS A 342 11.93 4.84 18.30
N LYS A 343 12.67 4.04 19.06
CA LYS A 343 13.60 4.53 20.11
C LYS A 343 14.68 5.45 19.52
N ARG A 344 15.26 5.07 18.42
CA ARG A 344 16.29 5.86 17.71
C ARG A 344 15.72 7.19 17.22
N PHE A 345 14.53 7.16 16.62
CA PHE A 345 13.92 8.38 16.10
C PHE A 345 13.40 9.31 17.23
N ASP A 346 12.88 8.76 18.31
CA ASP A 346 12.48 9.54 19.50
C ASP A 346 13.71 10.23 20.16
N ALA A 347 14.85 9.55 20.24
CA ALA A 347 16.10 10.13 20.70
C ALA A 347 16.57 11.27 19.77
N PHE A 348 16.51 11.05 18.46
CA PHE A 348 16.82 12.05 17.45
C PHE A 348 15.92 13.30 17.56
N LEU A 349 14.61 13.13 17.72
CA LEU A 349 13.66 14.24 17.93
C LEU A 349 14.07 15.07 19.15
N LYS A 350 14.37 14.41 20.27
CA LYS A 350 14.80 15.05 21.52
C LYS A 350 16.11 15.80 21.37
N GLU A 351 17.09 15.21 20.69
CA GLU A 351 18.40 15.82 20.43
C GLU A 351 18.28 17.09 19.59
N HIS A 352 17.28 17.16 18.70
CA HIS A 352 16.98 18.30 17.85
C HIS A 352 15.92 19.26 18.45
N GLY A 353 15.67 19.20 19.76
CA GLY A 353 14.83 20.16 20.49
C GLY A 353 13.33 19.86 20.48
N ALA A 354 12.86 18.79 19.85
CA ALA A 354 11.44 18.41 19.93
C ALA A 354 11.08 17.84 21.30
N SER A 355 9.92 18.23 21.82
CA SER A 355 9.39 17.76 23.12
C SER A 355 8.41 16.60 23.00
N ILE A 356 8.33 15.99 21.82
CA ILE A 356 7.35 14.96 21.48
C ILE A 356 8.06 13.67 21.03
N THR A 357 7.31 12.57 21.00
CA THR A 357 7.74 11.27 20.47
C THR A 357 6.89 10.88 19.28
N VAL A 358 7.37 9.90 18.50
CA VAL A 358 6.60 9.33 17.40
C VAL A 358 5.35 8.62 17.95
N ARG A 359 4.21 8.94 17.37
CA ARG A 359 2.94 8.26 17.64
C ARG A 359 2.63 7.33 16.47
N GLU A 360 2.48 6.06 16.79
CA GLU A 360 2.13 5.05 15.81
C GLU A 360 0.62 4.95 15.64
N GLY A 361 0.16 4.90 14.39
CA GLY A 361 -1.23 4.72 14.04
C GLY A 361 -1.41 3.56 13.08
N TYR A 362 -2.55 2.89 13.18
CA TYR A 362 -2.93 1.79 12.32
C TYR A 362 -4.30 2.05 11.69
N GLY A 363 -4.49 1.43 10.55
CA GLY A 363 -5.77 1.37 9.85
C GLY A 363 -5.64 0.77 8.46
N THR A 364 -6.79 0.58 7.85
CA THR A 364 -6.93 -0.02 6.52
C THR A 364 -7.60 0.97 5.57
N THR A 365 -7.45 0.78 4.27
CA THR A 365 -8.12 1.64 3.27
C THR A 365 -9.64 1.52 3.37
N GLU A 366 -10.15 0.37 3.82
CA GLU A 366 -11.55 0.09 4.10
C GLU A 366 -12.14 0.99 5.21
N CYS A 367 -11.28 1.68 5.96
CA CYS A 367 -11.64 2.69 6.96
C CYS A 367 -10.95 4.03 6.68
N VAL A 368 -10.88 4.42 5.42
CA VAL A 368 -10.13 5.54 4.86
C VAL A 368 -8.62 5.34 5.00
N THR A 369 -8.12 5.11 6.22
CA THR A 369 -6.69 4.84 6.48
C THR A 369 -6.37 4.61 7.95
N ALA A 370 -6.78 5.51 8.86
CA ALA A 370 -6.45 5.44 10.29
C ALA A 370 -7.70 5.18 11.13
N SER A 371 -7.58 4.31 12.12
CA SER A 371 -8.66 3.92 13.02
C SER A 371 -8.22 3.82 14.48
N CYS A 372 -6.90 3.87 14.73
CA CYS A 372 -6.33 3.99 16.07
C CYS A 372 -5.05 4.82 16.04
N LEU A 373 -4.59 5.27 17.21
CA LEU A 373 -3.38 6.05 17.41
C LEU A 373 -2.84 5.86 18.82
N THR A 374 -1.53 5.82 18.99
CA THR A 374 -0.88 5.85 20.29
C THR A 374 -1.22 7.15 21.03
N PRO A 375 -1.70 7.10 22.29
CA PRO A 375 -1.93 8.30 23.11
C PRO A 375 -0.66 9.12 23.35
N ILE A 376 -0.81 10.40 23.71
CA ILE A 376 0.32 11.28 24.00
C ILE A 376 0.99 10.89 25.32
N HIS A 377 0.19 10.66 26.37
CA HIS A 377 0.69 10.50 27.74
C HIS A 377 0.87 9.04 28.17
N LYS A 378 0.21 8.09 27.48
CA LYS A 378 0.28 6.67 27.83
C LYS A 378 0.63 5.86 26.59
N GLN A 379 1.89 5.48 26.45
CA GLN A 379 2.38 4.67 25.34
C GLN A 379 2.83 3.31 25.86
N LYS A 380 2.57 2.26 25.08
CA LYS A 380 3.07 0.91 25.35
C LYS A 380 3.94 0.46 24.18
N GLU A 381 5.10 -0.09 24.51
CA GLU A 381 6.07 -0.56 23.52
C GLU A 381 5.47 -1.63 22.62
N GLY A 382 5.63 -1.49 21.30
CA GLY A 382 5.10 -2.41 20.29
C GLY A 382 3.61 -2.34 20.03
N SER A 383 2.88 -1.42 20.73
CA SER A 383 1.47 -1.19 20.46
C SER A 383 1.26 -0.15 19.36
N ILE A 384 0.29 -0.42 18.49
CA ILE A 384 -0.20 0.52 17.47
C ILE A 384 -1.21 1.53 18.02
N GLY A 385 -1.41 1.57 19.34
CA GLY A 385 -2.26 2.52 20.05
C GLY A 385 -3.64 1.97 20.43
N ILE A 386 -4.57 2.90 20.61
CA ILE A 386 -5.96 2.65 21.01
C ILE A 386 -6.93 3.22 19.97
N PRO A 387 -8.15 2.67 19.86
CA PRO A 387 -9.16 3.14 18.91
C PRO A 387 -9.51 4.63 19.06
N PHE A 388 -9.79 5.27 17.94
CA PHE A 388 -10.33 6.63 17.88
C PHE A 388 -11.72 6.73 18.55
N PRO A 389 -12.21 7.93 18.87
CA PRO A 389 -13.60 8.12 19.29
C PRO A 389 -14.58 7.46 18.31
N ASP A 390 -15.64 6.83 18.85
CA ASP A 390 -16.66 6.06 18.08
C ASP A 390 -16.11 4.93 17.20
N THR A 391 -14.85 4.57 17.36
CA THR A 391 -14.28 3.39 16.71
C THR A 391 -14.11 2.28 17.74
N TYR A 392 -14.59 1.09 17.42
CA TYR A 392 -14.55 -0.07 18.29
C TYR A 392 -13.74 -1.17 17.65
N TYR A 393 -13.02 -1.90 18.48
CA TYR A 393 -12.17 -3.02 18.08
C TYR A 393 -12.55 -4.26 18.87
N LYS A 394 -12.42 -5.41 18.24
CA LYS A 394 -12.38 -6.71 18.91
C LYS A 394 -11.43 -7.64 18.19
N ILE A 395 -10.94 -8.62 18.91
CA ILE A 395 -10.08 -9.65 18.36
C ILE A 395 -10.91 -10.94 18.31
N VAL A 396 -10.98 -11.54 17.12
CA VAL A 396 -11.75 -12.77 16.91
C VAL A 396 -10.88 -13.90 16.41
N LYS A 397 -11.28 -15.12 16.66
CA LYS A 397 -10.65 -16.30 16.10
C LYS A 397 -10.71 -16.22 14.56
N PRO A 398 -9.59 -16.36 13.85
CA PRO A 398 -9.54 -16.19 12.40
C PRO A 398 -10.59 -17.04 11.66
N GLY A 399 -11.31 -16.41 10.73
CA GLY A 399 -12.38 -17.06 9.96
C GLY A 399 -13.69 -17.27 10.72
N THR A 400 -13.81 -16.69 11.91
CA THR A 400 -15.04 -16.77 12.73
C THR A 400 -15.44 -15.39 13.26
N GLN A 401 -16.54 -15.33 14.01
CA GLN A 401 -17.00 -14.13 14.74
C GLN A 401 -16.77 -14.25 16.25
N GLU A 402 -16.15 -15.35 16.71
CA GLU A 402 -15.92 -15.66 18.11
C GLU A 402 -14.78 -14.79 18.67
N GLU A 403 -15.07 -13.99 19.70
CA GLU A 403 -14.07 -13.16 20.36
C GLU A 403 -13.11 -14.03 21.18
N VAL A 404 -11.80 -13.69 21.13
CA VAL A 404 -10.78 -14.30 21.97
C VAL A 404 -10.56 -13.45 23.24
N PRO A 405 -10.06 -14.05 24.34
CA PRO A 405 -9.68 -13.34 25.56
C PRO A 405 -8.62 -12.26 25.31
N TYR A 406 -8.54 -11.25 26.20
CA TYR A 406 -7.45 -10.27 26.17
C TYR A 406 -6.10 -10.98 26.32
N GLY A 407 -5.10 -10.52 25.53
CA GLY A 407 -3.77 -11.12 25.47
C GLY A 407 -3.65 -12.30 24.51
N GLU A 408 -4.75 -12.80 23.96
CA GLU A 408 -4.73 -13.84 22.93
C GLU A 408 -4.70 -13.23 21.52
N GLU A 409 -4.05 -13.94 20.58
CA GLU A 409 -3.95 -13.52 19.20
C GLU A 409 -5.16 -13.96 18.38
N GLY A 410 -5.62 -13.09 17.49
CA GLY A 410 -6.72 -13.35 16.58
C GLY A 410 -6.79 -12.32 15.46
N GLU A 411 -7.84 -12.37 14.64
CA GLU A 411 -8.08 -11.37 13.62
C GLU A 411 -8.61 -10.09 14.24
N ILE A 412 -8.02 -8.96 13.85
CA ILE A 412 -8.49 -7.63 14.22
C ILE A 412 -9.77 -7.34 13.45
N CYS A 413 -10.86 -7.14 14.17
CA CYS A 413 -12.12 -6.62 13.62
C CYS A 413 -12.37 -5.21 14.15
N LEU A 414 -12.86 -4.32 13.30
CA LEU A 414 -13.18 -2.96 13.69
C LEU A 414 -14.50 -2.46 13.09
N THR A 415 -15.14 -1.53 13.81
CA THR A 415 -16.34 -0.83 13.34
C THR A 415 -16.25 0.63 13.74
N GLY A 416 -16.88 1.51 12.96
CA GLY A 416 -16.90 2.95 13.24
C GLY A 416 -17.35 3.79 12.04
N PRO A 417 -17.39 5.11 12.19
CA PRO A 417 -17.92 6.02 11.17
C PRO A 417 -17.04 6.16 9.92
N THR A 418 -15.82 5.63 9.97
CA THR A 418 -14.88 5.67 8.83
C THR A 418 -15.00 4.45 7.90
N MET A 419 -15.82 3.47 8.26
CA MET A 419 -15.98 2.21 7.51
C MET A 419 -16.55 2.45 6.11
N MET A 420 -15.89 1.86 5.09
CA MET A 420 -16.27 1.94 3.67
C MET A 420 -17.73 1.58 3.39
N LEU A 421 -18.24 2.04 2.27
CA LEU A 421 -19.54 1.60 1.75
C LEU A 421 -19.42 0.16 1.23
N GLU A 422 -18.56 -0.08 0.26
CA GLU A 422 -18.37 -1.37 -0.40
C GLU A 422 -17.05 -1.42 -1.20
N TYR A 423 -16.69 -2.58 -1.70
CA TYR A 423 -15.78 -2.73 -2.83
C TYR A 423 -16.56 -2.58 -4.14
N VAL A 424 -16.12 -1.66 -4.99
CA VAL A 424 -16.75 -1.39 -6.29
C VAL A 424 -16.77 -2.66 -7.13
N ASN A 425 -17.95 -3.05 -7.63
CA ASN A 425 -18.18 -4.25 -8.44
C ASN A 425 -17.79 -5.59 -7.79
N HIS A 426 -17.56 -5.62 -6.47
CA HIS A 426 -17.16 -6.83 -5.74
C HIS A 426 -18.06 -7.10 -4.53
N PRO A 427 -19.35 -7.46 -4.73
CA PRO A 427 -20.31 -7.65 -3.64
C PRO A 427 -19.96 -8.83 -2.72
N GLU A 428 -19.41 -9.92 -3.26
CA GLU A 428 -19.04 -11.09 -2.47
C GLU A 428 -17.91 -10.77 -1.50
N GLU A 429 -16.85 -10.12 -1.98
CA GLU A 429 -15.74 -9.70 -1.13
C GLU A 429 -16.15 -8.61 -0.14
N THR A 430 -17.11 -7.76 -0.52
CA THR A 430 -17.71 -6.80 0.41
C THR A 430 -18.39 -7.53 1.55
N ALA A 431 -19.20 -8.55 1.28
CA ALA A 431 -19.88 -9.37 2.28
C ALA A 431 -18.90 -10.18 3.15
N GLN A 432 -17.80 -10.65 2.58
CA GLN A 432 -16.74 -11.33 3.33
C GLN A 432 -15.98 -10.39 4.28
N THR A 433 -15.79 -9.14 3.88
CA THR A 433 -15.04 -8.16 4.66
C THR A 433 -15.92 -7.44 5.67
N LYS A 434 -17.15 -7.10 5.31
CA LYS A 434 -18.15 -6.42 6.17
C LYS A 434 -19.18 -7.43 6.64
N GLN A 435 -19.03 -7.91 7.86
CA GLN A 435 -19.93 -8.91 8.43
C GLN A 435 -20.74 -8.34 9.60
N THR A 436 -22.03 -8.62 9.64
CA THR A 436 -22.86 -8.30 10.81
C THR A 436 -22.72 -9.42 11.82
N HIS A 437 -22.25 -9.10 13.02
CA HIS A 437 -22.05 -10.05 14.11
C HIS A 437 -23.28 -10.17 15.00
N ALA A 438 -23.24 -11.10 15.97
CA ALA A 438 -24.33 -11.36 16.90
C ALA A 438 -24.71 -10.13 17.77
N ASP A 439 -23.80 -9.18 17.98
CA ASP A 439 -24.04 -7.89 18.63
C ASP A 439 -24.91 -6.93 17.80
N GLY A 440 -25.22 -7.30 16.55
CA GLY A 440 -26.02 -6.53 15.60
C GLY A 440 -25.26 -5.34 14.99
N LEU A 441 -23.94 -5.26 15.18
CA LEU A 441 -23.08 -4.29 14.52
C LEU A 441 -22.41 -4.93 13.30
N THR A 442 -22.12 -4.09 12.29
CA THR A 442 -21.32 -4.52 11.15
C THR A 442 -19.85 -4.24 11.43
N TRP A 443 -19.03 -5.27 11.28
CA TRP A 443 -17.61 -5.25 11.53
C TRP A 443 -16.82 -5.45 10.23
N VAL A 444 -15.71 -4.74 10.10
CA VAL A 444 -14.70 -4.99 9.06
C VAL A 444 -13.73 -6.03 9.58
N HIS A 445 -13.68 -7.18 8.91
CA HIS A 445 -12.64 -8.18 9.05
C HIS A 445 -11.40 -7.70 8.28
N THR A 446 -10.36 -7.31 9.01
CA THR A 446 -9.22 -6.62 8.39
C THR A 446 -8.27 -7.56 7.65
N GLY A 447 -8.32 -8.85 7.95
CA GLY A 447 -7.32 -9.82 7.51
C GLY A 447 -5.96 -9.64 8.19
N ASP A 448 -5.91 -8.86 9.27
CA ASP A 448 -4.72 -8.61 10.08
C ASP A 448 -4.82 -9.36 11.41
N LEU A 449 -3.74 -10.05 11.78
CA LEU A 449 -3.60 -10.66 13.10
C LEU A 449 -3.09 -9.64 14.10
N GLY A 450 -3.61 -9.72 15.29
CA GLY A 450 -3.19 -8.90 16.42
C GLY A 450 -3.75 -9.40 17.72
N MET A 451 -3.51 -8.66 18.77
CA MET A 451 -4.10 -8.88 20.09
C MET A 451 -4.48 -7.55 20.75
N MET A 452 -5.35 -7.62 21.73
CA MET A 452 -5.72 -6.51 22.60
C MET A 452 -5.39 -6.86 24.04
N ASP A 453 -4.77 -5.93 24.77
CA ASP A 453 -4.56 -6.13 26.20
C ASP A 453 -5.77 -5.66 27.04
N GLU A 454 -5.72 -5.90 28.34
CA GLU A 454 -6.80 -5.55 29.29
C GLU A 454 -7.06 -4.03 29.40
N GLU A 455 -6.11 -3.19 28.99
CA GLU A 455 -6.25 -1.74 28.95
C GLU A 455 -6.70 -1.22 27.58
N GLY A 456 -6.90 -2.12 26.62
CA GLY A 456 -7.40 -1.82 25.27
C GLY A 456 -6.33 -1.35 24.28
N PHE A 457 -5.04 -1.55 24.57
CA PHE A 457 -3.99 -1.34 23.59
C PHE A 457 -3.96 -2.46 22.59
N ILE A 458 -3.83 -2.09 21.32
CA ILE A 458 -3.80 -3.03 20.19
C ILE A 458 -2.35 -3.27 19.80
N TYR A 459 -2.03 -4.55 19.54
CA TYR A 459 -0.73 -4.99 19.06
C TYR A 459 -0.93 -5.68 17.72
N PHE A 460 -0.43 -5.06 16.65
CA PHE A 460 -0.43 -5.66 15.32
C PHE A 460 0.64 -6.75 15.25
N ARG A 461 0.33 -7.88 14.63
CA ARG A 461 1.28 -8.96 14.40
C ARG A 461 1.69 -9.00 12.93
N GLN A 462 0.75 -9.28 12.07
CA GLN A 462 0.97 -9.34 10.62
C GLN A 462 -0.34 -9.53 9.85
N ARG A 463 -0.25 -9.56 8.52
CA ARG A 463 -1.32 -10.02 7.65
C ARG A 463 -1.53 -11.52 7.77
N ILE A 464 -2.79 -11.99 7.90
CA ILE A 464 -3.13 -13.43 7.92
C ILE A 464 -2.53 -14.14 6.69
N LYS A 465 -2.61 -13.52 5.52
CA LYS A 465 -2.10 -14.07 4.26
C LYS A 465 -0.57 -14.07 4.14
N ARG A 466 0.14 -13.36 5.01
CA ARG A 466 1.62 -13.33 5.06
C ARG A 466 2.19 -14.37 6.03
N MET A 467 1.33 -15.00 6.82
CA MET A 467 1.74 -16.04 7.77
C MET A 467 2.36 -17.21 7.03
N ILE A 468 3.53 -17.62 7.46
CA ILE A 468 4.25 -18.79 6.92
C ILE A 468 3.83 -20.02 7.71
N VAL A 469 3.35 -21.03 7.02
CA VAL A 469 3.01 -22.32 7.66
C VAL A 469 4.13 -23.32 7.36
N THR A 470 4.90 -23.68 8.39
CA THR A 470 6.00 -24.64 8.27
C THR A 470 5.84 -25.78 9.28
N ASN A 471 5.79 -27.03 8.78
CA ASN A 471 5.54 -28.23 9.61
C ASN A 471 4.31 -28.12 10.53
N GLY A 472 3.24 -27.42 10.10
CA GLY A 472 2.04 -27.19 10.89
C GLY A 472 2.14 -26.08 11.94
N TYR A 473 3.28 -25.40 12.04
CA TYR A 473 3.47 -24.24 12.92
C TYR A 473 3.29 -22.94 12.13
N ASN A 474 2.63 -21.98 12.77
CA ASN A 474 2.52 -20.61 12.25
C ASN A 474 3.80 -19.84 12.59
N VAL A 475 4.44 -19.28 11.57
CA VAL A 475 5.60 -18.42 11.71
C VAL A 475 5.22 -17.03 11.24
N TYR A 476 5.57 -16.03 12.03
CA TYR A 476 5.21 -14.65 11.84
C TYR A 476 6.39 -13.83 11.29
N PRO A 477 6.43 -13.52 9.98
CA PRO A 477 7.53 -12.78 9.35
C PRO A 477 7.93 -11.54 10.10
N SER A 478 6.95 -10.72 10.53
CA SER A 478 7.22 -9.44 11.21
C SER A 478 7.98 -9.61 12.54
N GLN A 479 7.75 -10.72 13.26
CA GLN A 479 8.50 -11.00 14.49
C GLN A 479 9.95 -11.32 14.19
N LEU A 480 10.20 -12.09 13.14
CA LEU A 480 11.55 -12.45 12.72
C LEU A 480 12.29 -11.21 12.17
N GLU A 481 11.60 -10.37 11.40
CA GLU A 481 12.11 -9.09 10.90
C GLU A 481 12.52 -8.17 12.04
N ASN A 482 11.67 -8.01 13.06
CA ASN A 482 12.00 -7.22 14.25
C ASN A 482 13.24 -7.73 14.99
N ILE A 483 13.42 -9.06 15.08
CA ILE A 483 14.61 -9.66 15.69
C ILE A 483 15.85 -9.39 14.82
N LEU A 484 15.77 -9.64 13.52
CA LEU A 484 16.88 -9.39 12.59
C LEU A 484 17.26 -7.91 12.54
N ASP A 485 16.29 -7.01 12.47
CA ASP A 485 16.50 -5.56 12.41
C ASP A 485 17.12 -5.01 13.71
N GLY A 486 16.96 -5.73 14.85
CA GLY A 486 17.63 -5.44 16.12
C GLY A 486 19.12 -5.78 16.15
N HIS A 487 19.65 -6.49 15.14
CA HIS A 487 21.07 -6.82 15.07
C HIS A 487 21.91 -5.62 14.58
N GLU A 488 23.12 -5.44 15.14
CA GLU A 488 23.96 -4.29 14.83
C GLU A 488 24.32 -4.17 13.35
N TYR A 489 24.41 -5.27 12.60
CA TYR A 489 24.76 -5.29 11.19
C TYR A 489 23.60 -5.00 10.25
N VAL A 490 22.36 -5.26 10.70
CA VAL A 490 21.17 -5.24 9.86
C VAL A 490 20.60 -3.83 9.78
N HIS A 491 20.38 -3.40 8.54
CA HIS A 491 19.67 -2.17 8.24
C HIS A 491 18.16 -2.41 8.15
N LEU A 492 17.78 -3.42 7.37
CA LEU A 492 16.39 -3.76 7.09
C LEU A 492 16.34 -5.21 6.66
N SER A 493 15.33 -5.94 7.11
CA SER A 493 15.08 -7.30 6.68
C SER A 493 13.67 -7.49 6.11
N CYS A 494 13.49 -8.57 5.35
CA CYS A 494 12.21 -9.05 4.91
C CYS A 494 12.21 -10.57 4.94
N VAL A 495 11.21 -11.16 5.59
CA VAL A 495 11.08 -12.61 5.73
C VAL A 495 9.89 -13.09 4.90
N ILE A 496 10.10 -14.14 4.13
CA ILE A 496 9.06 -14.76 3.29
C ILE A 496 8.96 -16.27 3.51
N GLY A 497 7.81 -16.83 3.15
CA GLY A 497 7.60 -18.27 3.03
C GLY A 497 7.91 -18.73 1.61
N VAL A 498 8.86 -19.66 1.47
CA VAL A 498 9.18 -20.30 0.20
C VAL A 498 8.57 -21.68 0.16
N LYS A 499 7.90 -22.07 -0.92
CA LYS A 499 7.29 -23.41 -1.06
C LYS A 499 8.30 -24.51 -0.80
N ASP A 500 7.91 -25.48 0.00
CA ASP A 500 8.72 -26.65 0.35
C ASP A 500 7.85 -27.90 0.28
N PRO A 501 8.27 -28.95 -0.46
CA PRO A 501 7.45 -30.15 -0.67
C PRO A 501 7.22 -30.97 0.59
N ILE A 502 8.04 -30.82 1.63
CA ILE A 502 7.96 -31.58 2.88
C ILE A 502 7.33 -30.76 3.99
N LYS A 503 7.71 -29.48 4.12
CA LYS A 503 7.33 -28.60 5.22
C LYS A 503 6.15 -27.68 4.89
N MET A 504 5.55 -27.77 3.74
CA MET A 504 4.65 -26.83 3.11
C MET A 504 5.37 -25.53 2.68
N GLN A 505 6.00 -24.85 3.64
CA GLN A 505 6.84 -23.68 3.40
C GLN A 505 8.09 -23.76 4.27
N ARG A 506 9.19 -23.18 3.77
CA ARG A 506 10.40 -22.90 4.55
C ARG A 506 10.56 -21.39 4.68
N VAL A 507 11.09 -20.97 5.80
CA VAL A 507 11.34 -19.55 6.09
C VAL A 507 12.63 -19.12 5.38
N LYS A 508 12.60 -17.98 4.66
CA LYS A 508 13.78 -17.35 4.05
C LYS A 508 13.81 -15.87 4.43
N ALA A 509 14.98 -15.37 4.80
CA ALA A 509 15.19 -13.97 5.12
C ALA A 509 16.01 -13.27 4.03
N PHE A 510 15.62 -12.06 3.66
CA PHE A 510 16.40 -11.13 2.85
C PHE A 510 16.88 -9.99 3.75
N VAL A 511 18.17 -9.68 3.69
CA VAL A 511 18.79 -8.73 4.61
C VAL A 511 19.58 -7.68 3.84
N VAL A 512 19.34 -6.42 4.18
CA VAL A 512 20.18 -5.28 3.78
C VAL A 512 21.07 -4.92 4.95
N LEU A 513 22.37 -4.89 4.74
CA LEU A 513 23.34 -4.54 5.78
C LEU A 513 23.48 -3.02 5.95
N LYS A 514 23.86 -2.58 7.14
CA LYS A 514 24.25 -1.19 7.39
C LYS A 514 25.54 -0.85 6.65
N PRO A 515 25.77 0.42 6.30
CA PRO A 515 27.03 0.87 5.71
C PRO A 515 28.23 0.45 6.56
N GLY A 516 29.27 -0.05 5.90
CA GLY A 516 30.51 -0.53 6.55
C GLY A 516 30.55 -2.05 6.80
N TYR A 517 29.43 -2.76 6.68
CA TYR A 517 29.40 -4.22 6.73
C TYR A 517 29.33 -4.83 5.33
N VAL A 518 30.02 -5.96 5.15
CA VAL A 518 30.14 -6.65 3.86
C VAL A 518 29.41 -7.99 3.91
N PRO A 519 28.66 -8.37 2.87
CA PRO A 519 27.92 -9.63 2.81
C PRO A 519 28.87 -10.84 2.62
N THR A 520 29.38 -11.36 3.71
CA THR A 520 30.27 -12.54 3.74
C THR A 520 29.56 -13.74 4.37
N GLU A 521 30.07 -14.95 4.13
CA GLU A 521 29.57 -16.16 4.80
C GLU A 521 29.74 -16.07 6.33
N ALA A 522 30.78 -15.42 6.82
CA ALA A 522 30.96 -15.17 8.25
C ALA A 522 29.85 -14.28 8.82
N CYS A 523 29.50 -13.20 8.13
CA CYS A 523 28.39 -12.32 8.50
C CYS A 523 27.05 -13.09 8.48
N LYS A 524 26.83 -13.93 7.47
CA LYS A 524 25.64 -14.77 7.37
C LYS A 524 25.54 -15.76 8.55
N GLN A 525 26.66 -16.40 8.87
CA GLN A 525 26.70 -17.35 9.99
C GLN A 525 26.43 -16.66 11.32
N GLU A 526 26.97 -15.46 11.53
CA GLU A 526 26.73 -14.68 12.75
C GLU A 526 25.25 -14.29 12.89
N LEU A 527 24.60 -13.85 11.82
CA LEU A 527 23.17 -13.57 11.82
C LEU A 527 22.35 -14.84 12.08
N MET A 528 22.76 -15.98 11.52
CA MET A 528 22.11 -17.27 11.81
C MET A 528 22.29 -17.69 13.26
N ASP A 529 23.44 -17.45 13.85
CA ASP A 529 23.70 -17.75 15.27
C ASP A 529 22.95 -16.79 16.19
N TYR A 530 22.80 -15.53 15.80
CA TYR A 530 21.94 -14.58 16.47
C TYR A 530 20.47 -15.03 16.43
N CYS A 531 19.97 -15.42 15.26
CA CYS A 531 18.63 -15.99 15.12
C CYS A 531 18.43 -17.21 16.02
N ARG A 532 19.40 -18.14 16.14
CA ARG A 532 19.30 -19.32 17.01
C ARG A 532 19.11 -18.98 18.49
N LYS A 533 19.59 -17.82 18.93
CA LYS A 533 19.44 -17.35 20.32
C LYS A 533 18.07 -16.72 20.59
N HIS A 534 17.43 -16.17 19.56
CA HIS A 534 16.24 -15.33 19.71
C HIS A 534 14.98 -15.89 19.03
N ILE A 535 15.13 -16.89 18.15
CA ILE A 535 14.04 -17.45 17.34
C ILE A 535 13.86 -18.94 17.67
N ALA A 536 12.62 -19.36 17.82
CA ALA A 536 12.29 -20.76 18.04
C ALA A 536 12.75 -21.64 16.86
N LYS A 537 13.22 -22.85 17.12
CA LYS A 537 13.82 -23.75 16.12
C LYS A 537 12.95 -23.99 14.88
N TYR A 538 11.62 -24.07 15.05
CA TYR A 538 10.69 -24.28 13.94
C TYR A 538 10.54 -23.04 13.04
N ALA A 539 10.78 -21.84 13.58
CA ALA A 539 10.64 -20.56 12.87
C ALA A 539 11.97 -20.03 12.29
N MET A 540 13.07 -20.74 12.52
CA MET A 540 14.39 -20.34 12.03
C MET A 540 14.41 -20.17 10.51
N PRO A 541 15.00 -19.08 10.00
CA PRO A 541 15.30 -18.97 8.59
C PRO A 541 16.14 -20.16 8.11
N SER A 542 15.73 -20.77 7.02
CA SER A 542 16.50 -21.82 6.35
C SER A 542 17.68 -21.25 5.57
N ASP A 543 17.57 -19.97 5.20
CA ASP A 543 18.57 -19.24 4.44
C ASP A 543 18.45 -17.73 4.69
N ILE A 544 19.58 -17.02 4.60
CA ILE A 544 19.66 -15.56 4.60
C ILE A 544 20.31 -15.14 3.28
N GLU A 545 19.62 -14.31 2.50
CA GLU A 545 20.12 -13.72 1.25
C GLU A 545 20.36 -12.23 1.45
N PHE A 546 21.58 -11.77 1.18
CA PHE A 546 21.91 -10.34 1.24
C PHE A 546 21.47 -9.63 -0.02
N ARG A 547 20.93 -8.40 0.15
CA ARG A 547 20.53 -7.50 -0.93
C ARG A 547 21.09 -6.10 -0.66
N GLU A 548 21.36 -5.35 -1.73
CA GLU A 548 21.74 -3.93 -1.61
C GLU A 548 20.52 -3.10 -1.19
N GLU A 549 19.33 -3.45 -1.71
CA GLU A 549 18.05 -2.85 -1.34
C GLU A 549 16.93 -3.88 -1.45
N LEU A 550 15.84 -3.68 -0.69
CA LEU A 550 14.62 -4.46 -0.82
C LEU A 550 13.65 -3.78 -1.80
N PRO A 551 12.91 -4.55 -2.60
CA PRO A 551 11.89 -4.00 -3.49
C PRO A 551 10.83 -3.27 -2.67
N LYS A 552 10.37 -2.13 -3.18
CA LYS A 552 9.37 -1.29 -2.51
C LYS A 552 8.12 -1.11 -3.36
N THR A 553 6.99 -1.02 -2.70
CA THR A 553 5.73 -0.62 -3.32
C THR A 553 5.78 0.87 -3.69
N LEU A 554 4.83 1.31 -4.51
CA LEU A 554 4.69 2.71 -4.90
C LEU A 554 4.44 3.68 -3.73
N VAL A 555 4.02 3.15 -2.58
CA VAL A 555 3.82 3.91 -1.33
C VAL A 555 4.98 3.76 -0.34
N GLY A 556 6.10 3.15 -0.75
CA GLY A 556 7.33 3.05 0.03
C GLY A 556 7.43 1.88 1.00
N LYS A 557 6.46 0.96 1.03
CA LYS A 557 6.51 -0.27 1.84
C LYS A 557 7.36 -1.34 1.15
N VAL A 558 7.94 -2.25 1.93
CA VAL A 558 8.64 -3.43 1.37
C VAL A 558 7.65 -4.31 0.58
N ALA A 559 7.98 -4.57 -0.68
CA ALA A 559 7.16 -5.38 -1.58
C ALA A 559 7.56 -6.87 -1.47
N TYR A 560 7.27 -7.50 -0.33
CA TYR A 560 7.63 -8.90 -0.04
C TYR A 560 7.15 -9.90 -1.10
N ARG A 561 6.05 -9.61 -1.80
CA ARG A 561 5.55 -10.47 -2.89
C ARG A 561 6.48 -10.56 -4.07
N VAL A 562 7.17 -9.48 -4.40
CA VAL A 562 8.19 -9.51 -5.45
C VAL A 562 9.26 -10.54 -5.10
N LEU A 563 9.67 -10.61 -3.83
CA LEU A 563 10.62 -11.59 -3.34
C LEU A 563 10.04 -13.03 -3.37
N GLU A 564 8.76 -13.19 -3.04
CA GLU A 564 8.05 -14.48 -3.13
C GLU A 564 7.95 -14.96 -4.59
N GLU A 565 7.63 -14.06 -5.52
CA GLU A 565 7.55 -14.35 -6.96
C GLU A 565 8.92 -14.71 -7.53
N GLU A 566 9.99 -13.99 -7.15
CA GLU A 566 11.37 -14.31 -7.53
C GLU A 566 11.77 -15.72 -7.06
N GLU A 567 11.47 -16.07 -5.81
CA GLU A 567 11.80 -17.39 -5.27
C GLU A 567 10.96 -18.51 -5.89
N ASN A 568 9.67 -18.28 -6.12
CA ASN A 568 8.82 -19.26 -6.82
C ASN A 568 9.31 -19.47 -8.25
N ALA A 569 9.68 -18.42 -8.98
CA ALA A 569 10.24 -18.54 -10.33
C ALA A 569 11.55 -19.35 -10.35
N LYS A 570 12.43 -19.17 -9.35
CA LYS A 570 13.65 -19.99 -9.19
C LYS A 570 13.32 -21.46 -8.96
N LEU A 571 12.29 -21.76 -8.15
CA LEU A 571 11.83 -23.14 -7.90
C LEU A 571 11.25 -23.79 -9.15
N ASP A 572 10.40 -23.07 -9.88
CA ASP A 572 9.77 -23.55 -11.10
C ASP A 572 10.82 -23.83 -12.20
N ALA A 573 11.81 -22.94 -12.35
CA ALA A 573 12.94 -23.14 -13.26
C ALA A 573 13.76 -24.40 -12.91
N LYS A 574 14.04 -24.60 -11.62
CA LYS A 574 14.77 -25.78 -11.13
C LYS A 574 13.95 -27.07 -11.31
N ALA A 575 12.65 -27.03 -11.10
CA ALA A 575 11.74 -28.15 -11.33
C ALA A 575 11.69 -28.53 -12.83
N ALA A 576 11.62 -27.54 -13.72
CA ALA A 576 11.64 -27.75 -15.16
C ALA A 576 12.98 -28.34 -15.63
N GLU A 577 14.11 -27.92 -15.07
CA GLU A 577 15.43 -28.47 -15.37
C GLU A 577 15.54 -29.93 -14.90
N ASN A 578 15.12 -30.23 -13.67
CA ASN A 578 15.09 -31.59 -13.15
C ASN A 578 14.19 -32.52 -14.01
N ALA A 579 13.02 -32.04 -14.42
CA ALA A 579 12.13 -32.80 -15.29
C ALA A 579 12.79 -33.13 -16.65
N LYS A 580 13.57 -32.21 -17.23
CA LYS A 580 14.35 -32.47 -18.45
C LYS A 580 15.43 -33.55 -18.23
N ILE A 581 16.15 -33.46 -17.12
CA ILE A 581 17.19 -34.43 -16.73
C ILE A 581 16.55 -35.83 -16.56
N ASP A 582 15.42 -35.90 -15.87
CA ASP A 582 14.72 -37.15 -15.65
C ASP A 582 14.15 -37.76 -16.95
N ALA A 583 13.65 -36.92 -17.88
CA ALA A 583 13.21 -37.37 -19.20
C ALA A 583 14.38 -37.93 -20.02
N GLN A 584 15.54 -37.28 -20.01
CA GLN A 584 16.76 -37.77 -20.65
C GLN A 584 17.25 -39.09 -20.04
N ARG A 585 17.19 -39.25 -18.73
CA ARG A 585 17.54 -40.50 -18.04
C ARG A 585 16.62 -41.65 -18.45
N ARG A 586 15.30 -41.40 -18.51
CA ARG A 586 14.33 -42.43 -18.97
C ARG A 586 14.58 -42.85 -20.42
N GLN A 587 14.84 -41.88 -21.29
CA GLN A 587 15.15 -42.18 -22.69
C GLN A 587 16.41 -43.05 -22.83
N LEU A 588 17.49 -42.70 -22.11
CA LEU A 588 18.72 -43.49 -22.07
C LEU A 588 18.51 -44.90 -21.50
N GLU A 589 17.62 -45.03 -20.53
CA GLU A 589 17.28 -46.36 -19.95
C GLU A 589 16.47 -47.22 -20.92
N GLU A 590 15.56 -46.64 -21.69
CA GLU A 590 14.80 -47.28 -22.75
C GLU A 590 15.71 -47.73 -23.91
N GLU A 591 16.63 -46.87 -24.35
CA GLU A 591 17.64 -47.20 -25.37
C GLU A 591 18.56 -48.34 -24.90
N ARG A 592 18.99 -48.34 -23.63
CA ARG A 592 19.76 -49.47 -23.07
C ARG A 592 18.95 -50.77 -23.04
N LYS A 593 17.67 -50.72 -22.67
CA LYS A 593 16.79 -51.90 -22.67
C LYS A 593 16.58 -52.42 -24.07
N ALA A 594 16.37 -51.57 -25.05
CA ALA A 594 16.24 -51.93 -26.46
C ALA A 594 17.52 -52.57 -27.01
N ALA A 595 18.69 -51.99 -26.75
CA ALA A 595 19.97 -52.55 -27.18
C ALA A 595 20.28 -53.93 -26.53
N VAL A 596 19.85 -54.16 -25.29
CA VAL A 596 19.98 -55.46 -24.61
C VAL A 596 19.04 -56.48 -25.25
N GLN A 597 17.82 -56.10 -25.61
CA GLN A 597 16.88 -56.99 -26.30
C GLN A 597 17.37 -57.34 -27.71
N GLU A 598 17.90 -56.38 -28.46
CA GLU A 598 18.47 -56.59 -29.79
C GLU A 598 19.66 -57.57 -29.76
N ARG A 599 20.58 -57.38 -28.77
CA ARG A 599 21.67 -58.36 -28.56
C ARG A 599 21.20 -59.77 -28.22
N LYS A 600 20.12 -59.89 -27.41
CA LYS A 600 19.53 -61.18 -27.08
C LYS A 600 18.87 -61.83 -28.32
N ALA A 601 18.17 -61.05 -29.12
CA ALA A 601 17.56 -61.52 -30.36
C ALA A 601 18.60 -61.98 -31.39
N LYS A 602 19.70 -61.21 -31.53
CA LYS A 602 20.83 -61.58 -32.44
C LYS A 602 21.50 -62.88 -32.00
N LYS A 603 21.78 -63.04 -30.70
CA LYS A 603 22.34 -64.29 -30.16
C LYS A 603 21.38 -65.49 -30.30
N ALA A 604 20.06 -65.28 -30.20
CA ALA A 604 19.08 -66.35 -30.41
C ALA A 604 18.97 -66.75 -31.90
N ALA A 605 19.08 -65.77 -32.82
CA ALA A 605 19.13 -66.01 -34.23
C ALA A 605 20.39 -66.82 -34.67
N GLU A 606 21.57 -66.35 -34.15
CA GLU A 606 22.84 -67.08 -34.41
C GLU A 606 22.83 -68.47 -33.80
N ALA A 607 22.21 -68.71 -32.64
CA ALA A 607 22.07 -70.07 -32.05
C ALA A 607 21.10 -70.93 -32.83
N LYS A 608 20.06 -70.35 -33.41
CA LYS A 608 19.11 -71.10 -34.31
C LYS A 608 19.75 -71.51 -35.64
N GLU A 609 20.49 -70.62 -36.30
CA GLU A 609 21.26 -70.91 -37.50
C GLU A 609 22.33 -72.01 -37.22
N ALA A 610 23.05 -71.91 -36.12
CA ALA A 610 24.03 -72.93 -35.72
C ALA A 610 23.39 -74.28 -35.42
N LYS A 611 22.15 -74.33 -34.96
CA LYS A 611 21.38 -75.57 -34.73
C LYS A 611 20.90 -76.15 -36.02
N GLU A 612 20.37 -75.37 -36.93
CA GLU A 612 19.91 -75.78 -38.29
C GLU A 612 21.10 -76.24 -39.12
N ALA A 613 22.26 -75.56 -39.06
CA ALA A 613 23.47 -76.04 -39.71
C ALA A 613 23.98 -77.42 -39.18
N LYS A 614 23.84 -77.63 -37.85
CA LYS A 614 24.17 -78.94 -37.28
C LYS A 614 23.20 -80.02 -37.60
N GLU A 615 21.90 -79.74 -37.78
CA GLU A 615 20.90 -80.68 -38.24
C GLU A 615 21.09 -81.05 -39.72
N ALA A 616 21.35 -80.07 -40.58
CA ALA A 616 21.68 -80.27 -41.96
C ALA A 616 22.96 -81.08 -42.15
N ALA A 617 24.01 -80.85 -41.39
CA ALA A 617 25.22 -81.67 -41.39
C ALA A 617 25.00 -83.09 -40.91
N LYS A 618 24.08 -83.37 -40.01
CA LYS A 618 23.66 -84.69 -39.58
C LYS A 618 22.83 -85.42 -40.60
N GLU A 619 21.99 -84.71 -41.32
CA GLU A 619 21.20 -85.30 -42.48
C GLU A 619 22.12 -85.66 -43.63
N ALA A 620 23.02 -84.79 -44.03
CA ALA A 620 24.04 -85.04 -45.04
C ALA A 620 24.99 -86.22 -44.67
N ALA A 621 25.31 -86.40 -43.43
CA ALA A 621 26.08 -87.57 -42.96
C ALA A 621 25.27 -88.89 -43.00
N LYS A 622 23.96 -88.84 -42.79
CA LYS A 622 23.06 -90.00 -42.90
C LYS A 622 22.84 -90.41 -44.36
N GLU A 623 22.80 -89.48 -45.30
CA GLU A 623 22.72 -89.78 -46.73
C GLU A 623 24.02 -90.36 -47.29
N ALA A 624 25.15 -90.14 -46.72
CA ALA A 624 26.46 -90.64 -47.10
C ALA A 624 26.70 -92.11 -46.62
N GLU A 625 25.88 -92.69 -45.71
CA GLU A 625 26.00 -94.03 -45.17
C GLU A 625 25.04 -95.07 -45.80
N THR A 626 24.31 -94.76 -46.86
CA THR A 626 23.48 -95.72 -47.57
C THR A 626 24.30 -96.46 -48.61
N PRO A 627 24.48 -97.79 -48.52
CA PRO A 627 25.21 -98.57 -49.51
C PRO A 627 24.39 -98.65 -50.79
N LYS A 628 25.00 -98.35 -51.92
CA LYS A 628 24.45 -98.71 -53.23
C LYS A 628 24.59 -100.21 -53.48
N GLU A 629 23.46 -100.90 -53.54
CA GLU A 629 23.36 -102.16 -54.34
C GLU A 629 23.19 -101.85 -55.79
#